data_8533ae792ae500071530895d673dc1b8
#
_entry.id   8533ae792ae500071530895d673dc1b8
#
_cell.length_a   1.000
_cell.length_b   1.000
_cell.length_c   1.000
_cell.angle_alpha   90.00
_cell.angle_beta   90.00
_cell.angle_gamma   90.00
#
_symmetry.space_group_name_H-M   'P 1'
#
loop_
_entity.id
_entity.type
_entity.pdbx_description
1 polymer ?
#
loop_
_entity_poly.entity_id
_entity_poly.type
_entity_poly.pdbx_seq_one_letter_code
_entity_poly.pdbx_strand_id
1 'polypeptide(L)'
;MKYSLGLSTLYYLCGFIYMGFGTYTVDVNAKSPVNRLFVLLVSSTGSWAYSYAVSTSAPTSESSAFWRCLSVFGWGVFYSILLHFVLLLTETEIRLNKWILHTLIYLPAVINILLFAPFGYFGVKEYHMVESDFGWVNILPGSTGRILLTLYYLIFATASVILLIRWWLKIDPQDPKKRLARNFLISILIPFCLGIATDTIPDILGIYYFPKLVIVFLILPVTMLSLTLRKSGLLLKRPVEIFVPLKSDQVADADRLRMFRTVASIFTAGSSLSFFIGYFAMNKTIREEILVALTLLLLGIFIRSIPRVTKNHTHQNTLFLVAGADSLFLIVFRNIDTGAVTIWSIYILFFMFTVILDSKVHLMIYTGLVVLIQIIFSAFYPAVTVTIDVNEYITRVALVILTYFAVRRLADEYSLKLDAHKRFIREQQVLEDISTNFITISNENTKEKTDEMLKMSAEALEFDYAYLIGFSENYDEANVFSTYTKNFESNSLPYHPGMKVKMDDLPMAKVL
;
A
#
# COMPACT_ATOMS: atom_id res chain seq x y z
N MET A 1 3.95 2.08 -37.71
CA MET A 1 4.18 1.98 -36.22
C MET A 1 5.49 2.63 -35.74
N LYS A 2 5.91 3.76 -36.30
CA LYS A 2 7.20 4.40 -36.02
C LYS A 2 7.39 4.83 -34.52
N TYR A 3 6.30 5.26 -33.90
CA TYR A 3 6.33 5.77 -32.51
C TYR A 3 5.54 4.91 -31.52
N SER A 4 5.12 3.71 -31.91
CA SER A 4 4.27 2.83 -31.08
C SER A 4 4.95 2.44 -29.75
N LEU A 5 6.25 2.10 -29.79
CA LEU A 5 6.99 1.75 -28.58
C LEU A 5 7.11 2.94 -27.61
N GLY A 6 7.35 4.15 -28.15
CA GLY A 6 7.43 5.37 -27.33
C GLY A 6 6.10 5.68 -26.62
N LEU A 7 4.99 5.58 -27.33
CA LEU A 7 3.65 5.81 -26.78
C LEU A 7 3.26 4.71 -25.77
N SER A 8 3.57 3.46 -26.08
CA SER A 8 3.37 2.34 -25.16
C SER A 8 4.14 2.53 -23.86
N THR A 9 5.43 2.91 -23.95
CA THR A 9 6.27 3.21 -22.79
C THR A 9 5.67 4.36 -21.95
N LEU A 10 5.17 5.41 -22.60
CA LEU A 10 4.51 6.51 -21.91
C LEU A 10 3.29 6.05 -21.13
N TYR A 11 2.44 5.18 -21.70
CA TYR A 11 1.29 4.61 -20.98
C TYR A 11 1.71 3.71 -19.82
N TYR A 12 2.78 2.90 -19.94
CA TYR A 12 3.34 2.13 -18.83
C TYR A 12 3.79 3.05 -17.70
N LEU A 13 4.51 4.14 -18.02
CA LEU A 13 4.95 5.12 -17.01
C LEU A 13 3.75 5.77 -16.30
N CYS A 14 2.71 6.13 -17.05
CA CYS A 14 1.47 6.62 -16.45
C CYS A 14 0.86 5.59 -15.49
N GLY A 15 0.78 4.32 -15.88
CA GLY A 15 0.30 3.23 -15.04
C GLY A 15 1.09 3.09 -13.73
N PHE A 16 2.42 3.15 -13.80
CA PHE A 16 3.28 3.15 -12.61
C PHE A 16 3.01 4.33 -11.69
N ILE A 17 2.86 5.53 -12.25
CA ILE A 17 2.56 6.74 -11.47
C ILE A 17 1.21 6.58 -10.75
N TYR A 18 0.17 6.10 -11.43
CA TYR A 18 -1.14 5.86 -10.82
C TYR A 18 -1.08 4.84 -9.70
N MET A 19 -0.42 3.70 -9.92
CA MET A 19 -0.27 2.69 -8.88
C MET A 19 0.57 3.19 -7.71
N GLY A 20 1.61 3.99 -7.96
CA GLY A 20 2.42 4.64 -6.92
C GLY A 20 1.59 5.56 -6.02
N PHE A 21 0.69 6.38 -6.58
CA PHE A 21 -0.25 7.17 -5.78
C PHE A 21 -1.24 6.31 -5.00
N GLY A 22 -1.70 5.20 -5.57
CA GLY A 22 -2.59 4.25 -4.91
C GLY A 22 -1.93 3.62 -3.67
N THR A 23 -0.74 3.05 -3.83
CA THR A 23 0.02 2.43 -2.74
C THR A 23 0.33 3.42 -1.63
N TYR A 24 0.83 4.61 -1.99
CA TYR A 24 1.09 5.68 -1.02
C TYR A 24 -0.17 6.02 -0.19
N THR A 25 -1.34 6.12 -0.84
CA THR A 25 -2.59 6.46 -0.16
C THR A 25 -3.07 5.37 0.80
N VAL A 26 -2.88 4.10 0.44
CA VAL A 26 -3.14 2.96 1.33
C VAL A 26 -2.26 3.01 2.58
N ASP A 27 -0.97 3.32 2.40
CA ASP A 27 0.00 3.39 3.50
C ASP A 27 -0.36 4.51 4.49
N VAL A 28 -0.88 5.65 3.99
CA VAL A 28 -1.28 6.77 4.86
C VAL A 28 -2.51 6.43 5.69
N ASN A 29 -3.60 5.99 5.08
CA ASN A 29 -4.83 5.59 5.78
C ASN A 29 -5.79 4.77 4.90
N ALA A 30 -5.70 3.45 4.99
CA ALA A 30 -6.60 2.54 4.28
C ALA A 30 -8.05 2.52 4.81
N LYS A 31 -8.32 3.06 6.00
CA LYS A 31 -9.67 3.04 6.61
C LYS A 31 -10.55 4.20 6.13
N SER A 32 -9.97 5.31 5.67
CA SER A 32 -10.71 6.47 5.16
C SER A 32 -11.51 6.13 3.90
N PRO A 33 -12.83 6.43 3.85
CA PRO A 33 -13.64 6.18 2.67
C PRO A 33 -13.18 7.01 1.45
N VAL A 34 -12.70 8.24 1.66
CA VAL A 34 -12.13 9.08 0.61
C VAL A 34 -10.88 8.44 0.02
N ASN A 35 -9.99 7.92 0.87
CA ASN A 35 -8.78 7.25 0.43
C ASN A 35 -9.09 5.97 -0.36
N ARG A 36 -10.07 5.17 0.08
CA ARG A 36 -10.49 3.97 -0.65
C ARG A 36 -11.01 4.28 -2.04
N LEU A 37 -11.84 5.30 -2.17
CA LEU A 37 -12.34 5.72 -3.49
C LEU A 37 -11.23 6.32 -4.36
N PHE A 38 -10.29 7.06 -3.77
CA PHE A 38 -9.12 7.53 -4.51
C PHE A 38 -8.26 6.37 -5.00
N VAL A 39 -8.00 5.36 -4.17
CA VAL A 39 -7.28 4.14 -4.58
C VAL A 39 -8.01 3.42 -5.72
N LEU A 40 -9.32 3.26 -5.63
CA LEU A 40 -10.11 2.67 -6.72
C LEU A 40 -10.01 3.50 -8.02
N LEU A 41 -10.04 4.84 -7.90
CA LEU A 41 -9.92 5.75 -9.03
C LEU A 41 -8.56 5.59 -9.74
N VAL A 42 -7.45 5.64 -8.98
CA VAL A 42 -6.11 5.51 -9.58
C VAL A 42 -5.83 4.08 -10.05
N SER A 43 -6.40 3.06 -9.42
CA SER A 43 -6.30 1.67 -9.88
C SER A 43 -7.05 1.46 -11.20
N SER A 44 -8.23 2.04 -11.36
CA SER A 44 -8.98 1.99 -12.63
C SER A 44 -8.22 2.70 -13.74
N THR A 45 -7.64 3.87 -13.47
CA THR A 45 -6.82 4.60 -14.44
C THR A 45 -5.54 3.86 -14.79
N GLY A 46 -4.90 3.23 -13.79
CA GLY A 46 -3.72 2.38 -13.98
C GLY A 46 -4.02 1.15 -14.85
N SER A 47 -5.11 0.45 -14.59
CA SER A 47 -5.57 -0.67 -15.43
C SER A 47 -5.85 -0.24 -16.86
N TRP A 48 -6.44 0.93 -17.04
CA TRP A 48 -6.66 1.54 -18.35
C TRP A 48 -5.33 1.82 -19.05
N ALA A 49 -4.37 2.43 -18.36
CA ALA A 49 -3.05 2.77 -18.89
C ALA A 49 -2.27 1.51 -19.31
N TYR A 50 -2.21 0.48 -18.49
CA TYR A 50 -1.53 -0.78 -18.84
C TYR A 50 -2.18 -1.49 -20.00
N SER A 51 -3.50 -1.57 -20.05
CA SER A 51 -4.21 -2.20 -21.18
C SER A 51 -3.94 -1.46 -22.50
N TYR A 52 -3.89 -0.12 -22.47
CA TYR A 52 -3.55 0.68 -23.64
C TYR A 52 -2.08 0.55 -24.02
N ALA A 53 -1.16 0.46 -23.06
CA ALA A 53 0.24 0.24 -23.33
C ALA A 53 0.46 -1.04 -24.14
N VAL A 54 -0.10 -2.16 -23.68
CA VAL A 54 0.02 -3.44 -24.37
C VAL A 54 -0.73 -3.41 -25.71
N SER A 55 -1.94 -2.86 -25.78
CA SER A 55 -2.71 -2.75 -27.01
C SER A 55 -1.96 -1.96 -28.10
N THR A 56 -1.31 -0.85 -27.73
CA THR A 56 -0.62 0.04 -28.69
C THR A 56 0.58 -0.63 -29.34
N SER A 57 1.32 -1.48 -28.61
CA SER A 57 2.51 -2.21 -29.10
C SER A 57 2.25 -3.69 -29.42
N ALA A 58 1.00 -4.11 -29.47
CA ALA A 58 0.64 -5.50 -29.72
C ALA A 58 1.14 -5.98 -31.11
N PRO A 59 1.54 -7.26 -31.24
CA PRO A 59 2.07 -7.79 -32.52
C PRO A 59 0.98 -7.96 -33.59
N THR A 60 -0.29 -8.12 -33.21
CA THR A 60 -1.40 -8.35 -34.13
C THR A 60 -2.61 -7.48 -33.77
N SER A 61 -3.48 -7.20 -34.76
CA SER A 61 -4.73 -6.47 -34.56
C SER A 61 -5.66 -7.16 -33.55
N GLU A 62 -5.72 -8.49 -33.57
CA GLU A 62 -6.54 -9.29 -32.64
C GLU A 62 -6.05 -9.17 -31.20
N SER A 63 -4.74 -9.29 -30.98
CA SER A 63 -4.14 -9.08 -29.65
C SER A 63 -4.38 -7.64 -29.17
N SER A 64 -4.25 -6.67 -30.06
CA SER A 64 -4.52 -5.27 -29.75
C SER A 64 -5.99 -5.06 -29.36
N ALA A 65 -6.93 -5.61 -30.10
CA ALA A 65 -8.37 -5.54 -29.83
C ALA A 65 -8.70 -6.19 -28.46
N PHE A 66 -8.10 -7.34 -28.17
CA PHE A 66 -8.30 -8.00 -26.87
C PHE A 66 -7.88 -7.10 -25.69
N TRP A 67 -6.69 -6.49 -25.75
CA TRP A 67 -6.23 -5.59 -24.71
C TRP A 67 -7.05 -4.29 -24.62
N ARG A 68 -7.57 -3.82 -25.76
CA ARG A 68 -8.55 -2.71 -25.78
C ARG A 68 -9.85 -3.09 -25.07
N CYS A 69 -10.38 -4.27 -25.30
CA CYS A 69 -11.53 -4.79 -24.54
C CYS A 69 -11.23 -4.84 -23.04
N LEU A 70 -10.06 -5.34 -22.67
CA LEU A 70 -9.67 -5.47 -21.27
C LEU A 70 -9.61 -4.10 -20.58
N SER A 71 -9.34 -3.04 -21.29
CA SER A 71 -9.32 -1.68 -20.73
C SER A 71 -10.66 -1.20 -20.17
N VAL A 72 -11.78 -1.90 -20.42
CA VAL A 72 -13.09 -1.60 -19.82
C VAL A 72 -13.08 -1.67 -18.30
N PHE A 73 -12.25 -2.51 -17.72
CA PHE A 73 -12.04 -2.56 -16.27
C PHE A 73 -11.40 -1.27 -15.71
N GLY A 74 -10.82 -0.45 -16.59
CA GLY A 74 -10.37 0.90 -16.29
C GLY A 74 -11.43 1.95 -16.62
N TRP A 75 -11.58 2.30 -17.89
CA TRP A 75 -12.48 3.39 -18.32
C TRP A 75 -13.97 3.11 -18.04
N GLY A 76 -14.40 1.86 -18.10
CA GLY A 76 -15.80 1.49 -17.88
C GLY A 76 -16.30 1.73 -16.46
N VAL A 77 -15.41 1.77 -15.47
CA VAL A 77 -15.74 2.03 -14.06
C VAL A 77 -15.29 3.40 -13.58
N PHE A 78 -14.36 4.04 -14.28
CA PHE A 78 -13.70 5.30 -13.88
C PHE A 78 -14.71 6.40 -13.53
N TYR A 79 -15.67 6.68 -14.40
CA TYR A 79 -16.61 7.80 -14.23
C TYR A 79 -17.58 7.56 -13.07
N SER A 80 -17.99 6.31 -12.83
CA SER A 80 -18.79 5.95 -11.66
C SER A 80 -18.03 6.17 -10.35
N ILE A 81 -16.77 5.74 -10.31
CA ILE A 81 -15.91 5.97 -9.14
C ILE A 81 -15.66 7.46 -8.95
N LEU A 82 -15.40 8.21 -10.03
CA LEU A 82 -15.19 9.67 -9.98
C LEU A 82 -16.42 10.39 -9.41
N LEU A 83 -17.61 10.06 -9.89
CA LEU A 83 -18.85 10.68 -9.38
C LEU A 83 -19.06 10.37 -7.89
N HIS A 84 -18.87 9.13 -7.48
CA HIS A 84 -18.96 8.75 -6.06
C HIS A 84 -17.91 9.47 -5.20
N PHE A 85 -16.67 9.56 -5.72
CA PHE A 85 -15.59 10.28 -5.06
C PHE A 85 -15.92 11.76 -4.89
N VAL A 86 -16.44 12.42 -5.93
CA VAL A 86 -16.84 13.84 -5.89
C VAL A 86 -18.00 14.05 -4.92
N LEU A 87 -19.01 13.18 -4.89
CA LEU A 87 -20.10 13.24 -3.93
C LEU A 87 -19.60 13.19 -2.48
N LEU A 88 -18.66 12.27 -2.21
CA LEU A 88 -18.08 12.15 -0.88
C LEU A 88 -17.18 13.34 -0.52
N LEU A 89 -16.38 13.83 -1.46
CA LEU A 89 -15.47 14.95 -1.27
C LEU A 89 -16.21 16.27 -1.01
N THR A 90 -17.35 16.47 -1.72
CA THR A 90 -18.18 17.68 -1.60
C THR A 90 -19.19 17.61 -0.45
N GLU A 91 -19.20 16.50 0.29
CA GLU A 91 -20.17 16.25 1.37
C GLU A 91 -21.62 16.51 0.94
N THR A 92 -21.93 16.18 -0.33
CA THR A 92 -23.25 16.45 -0.90
C THR A 92 -24.25 15.42 -0.39
N GLU A 93 -25.19 15.88 0.45
CA GLU A 93 -26.30 15.05 0.91
C GLU A 93 -27.34 14.86 -0.19
N ILE A 94 -27.54 13.60 -0.60
CA ILE A 94 -28.60 13.20 -1.51
C ILE A 94 -29.69 12.51 -0.69
N ARG A 95 -30.93 13.01 -0.79
CA ARG A 95 -32.12 12.48 -0.07
C ARG A 95 -32.60 11.12 -0.64
N LEU A 96 -31.69 10.26 -1.10
CA LEU A 96 -31.98 8.92 -1.57
C LEU A 96 -31.45 7.88 -0.57
N ASN A 97 -32.11 6.72 -0.55
CA ASN A 97 -31.56 5.58 0.19
C ASN A 97 -30.17 5.24 -0.35
N LYS A 98 -29.20 5.01 0.55
CA LYS A 98 -27.81 4.70 0.21
C LYS A 98 -27.69 3.56 -0.81
N TRP A 99 -28.50 2.52 -0.67
CA TRP A 99 -28.49 1.40 -1.61
C TRP A 99 -28.92 1.81 -3.02
N ILE A 100 -29.99 2.61 -3.13
CA ILE A 100 -30.47 3.12 -4.43
C ILE A 100 -29.41 4.00 -5.07
N LEU A 101 -28.80 4.90 -4.29
CA LEU A 101 -27.74 5.78 -4.79
C LEU A 101 -26.54 4.98 -5.33
N HIS A 102 -26.04 3.98 -4.58
CA HIS A 102 -24.93 3.16 -5.03
C HIS A 102 -25.30 2.35 -6.28
N THR A 103 -26.53 1.81 -6.35
CA THR A 103 -26.99 1.10 -7.54
C THR A 103 -27.01 2.02 -8.76
N LEU A 104 -27.54 3.24 -8.64
CA LEU A 104 -27.56 4.21 -9.74
C LEU A 104 -26.17 4.60 -10.22
N ILE A 105 -25.20 4.72 -9.31
CA ILE A 105 -23.81 5.06 -9.64
C ILE A 105 -23.08 3.91 -10.31
N TYR A 106 -23.22 2.68 -9.81
CA TYR A 106 -22.39 1.55 -10.23
C TYR A 106 -23.03 0.62 -11.23
N LEU A 107 -24.36 0.59 -11.34
CA LEU A 107 -25.05 -0.23 -12.34
C LEU A 107 -24.58 0.05 -13.79
N PRO A 108 -24.43 1.34 -14.23
CA PRO A 108 -23.89 1.62 -15.56
C PRO A 108 -22.46 1.10 -15.76
N ALA A 109 -21.61 1.12 -14.73
CA ALA A 109 -20.27 0.55 -14.80
C ALA A 109 -20.30 -0.98 -14.98
N VAL A 110 -21.17 -1.68 -14.26
CA VAL A 110 -21.39 -3.11 -14.43
C VAL A 110 -21.92 -3.43 -15.84
N ILE A 111 -22.87 -2.66 -16.34
CA ILE A 111 -23.38 -2.79 -17.71
C ILE A 111 -22.26 -2.61 -18.73
N ASN A 112 -21.38 -1.62 -18.57
CA ASN A 112 -20.23 -1.43 -19.44
C ASN A 112 -19.30 -2.65 -19.47
N ILE A 113 -19.00 -3.24 -18.30
CA ILE A 113 -18.18 -4.45 -18.23
C ILE A 113 -18.88 -5.61 -18.97
N LEU A 114 -20.17 -5.83 -18.72
CA LEU A 114 -20.93 -6.91 -19.38
C LEU A 114 -21.06 -6.73 -20.89
N LEU A 115 -21.00 -5.49 -21.38
CA LEU A 115 -21.11 -5.21 -22.80
C LEU A 115 -19.75 -5.23 -23.52
N PHE A 116 -18.70 -4.65 -22.93
CA PHE A 116 -17.45 -4.36 -23.62
C PHE A 116 -16.25 -5.21 -23.17
N ALA A 117 -16.36 -6.03 -22.12
CA ALA A 117 -15.28 -6.94 -21.74
C ALA A 117 -15.05 -8.01 -22.85
N PRO A 118 -13.90 -8.72 -22.86
CA PRO A 118 -13.64 -9.76 -23.86
C PRO A 118 -14.72 -10.83 -23.97
N PHE A 119 -15.43 -11.10 -22.88
CA PHE A 119 -16.58 -12.03 -22.79
C PHE A 119 -17.94 -11.31 -23.00
N GLY A 120 -17.92 -9.99 -23.20
CA GLY A 120 -19.14 -9.18 -23.29
C GLY A 120 -19.85 -9.28 -24.63
N TYR A 121 -21.08 -8.74 -24.68
CA TYR A 121 -21.93 -8.79 -25.87
C TYR A 121 -21.28 -8.17 -27.11
N PHE A 122 -20.67 -6.99 -26.98
CA PHE A 122 -19.90 -6.35 -28.03
C PHE A 122 -18.49 -6.97 -28.13
N GLY A 123 -17.84 -7.21 -27.00
CA GLY A 123 -16.54 -7.88 -26.91
C GLY A 123 -15.50 -7.33 -27.89
N VAL A 124 -14.66 -8.22 -28.40
CA VAL A 124 -13.60 -7.90 -29.37
C VAL A 124 -14.16 -7.42 -30.71
N LYS A 125 -15.39 -7.79 -31.05
CA LYS A 125 -16.04 -7.45 -32.35
C LYS A 125 -16.27 -5.95 -32.54
N GLU A 126 -16.40 -5.20 -31.47
CA GLU A 126 -16.58 -3.74 -31.50
C GLU A 126 -15.28 -2.98 -31.79
N TYR A 127 -14.13 -3.66 -31.68
CA TYR A 127 -12.82 -3.02 -31.80
C TYR A 127 -12.21 -3.32 -33.17
N HIS A 128 -12.28 -2.32 -34.07
CA HIS A 128 -11.63 -2.37 -35.38
C HIS A 128 -10.27 -1.69 -35.32
N MET A 129 -9.22 -2.49 -35.11
CA MET A 129 -7.86 -1.98 -34.91
C MET A 129 -7.20 -1.75 -36.29
N VAL A 130 -6.68 -0.52 -36.48
CA VAL A 130 -5.95 -0.11 -37.69
C VAL A 130 -4.56 0.37 -37.29
N GLU A 131 -3.56 0.07 -38.10
CA GLU A 131 -2.21 0.53 -37.92
C GLU A 131 -2.07 2.04 -38.16
N SER A 132 -1.36 2.71 -37.21
CA SER A 132 -0.94 4.09 -37.33
C SER A 132 0.55 4.24 -37.02
N ASP A 133 1.11 5.43 -37.17
CA ASP A 133 2.48 5.72 -36.77
C ASP A 133 2.68 5.58 -35.25
N PHE A 134 1.61 5.75 -34.47
CA PHE A 134 1.62 5.65 -32.99
C PHE A 134 1.19 4.26 -32.48
N GLY A 135 1.09 3.27 -33.33
CA GLY A 135 0.64 1.91 -33.02
C GLY A 135 -0.82 1.68 -33.41
N TRP A 136 -1.45 0.69 -32.78
CA TRP A 136 -2.85 0.33 -33.09
C TRP A 136 -3.83 1.36 -32.55
N VAL A 137 -4.69 1.85 -33.43
CA VAL A 137 -5.78 2.77 -33.11
C VAL A 137 -7.11 2.10 -33.42
N ASN A 138 -8.09 2.23 -32.54
CA ASN A 138 -9.43 1.72 -32.75
C ASN A 138 -10.25 2.70 -33.57
N ILE A 139 -10.78 2.28 -34.70
CA ILE A 139 -11.78 2.99 -35.47
C ILE A 139 -13.15 2.54 -34.95
N LEU A 140 -13.80 3.40 -34.19
CA LEU A 140 -15.14 3.11 -33.67
C LEU A 140 -16.16 3.28 -34.80
N PRO A 141 -16.82 2.21 -35.27
CA PRO A 141 -17.99 2.36 -36.14
C PRO A 141 -19.09 3.10 -35.38
N GLY A 142 -20.04 3.70 -36.11
CA GLY A 142 -21.22 4.35 -35.53
C GLY A 142 -22.18 3.34 -34.90
N SER A 143 -21.73 2.60 -33.91
CA SER A 143 -22.47 1.51 -33.31
C SER A 143 -23.31 1.96 -32.10
N THR A 144 -24.29 1.15 -31.72
CA THR A 144 -25.09 1.34 -30.51
C THR A 144 -24.19 1.35 -29.25
N GLY A 145 -23.13 0.55 -29.26
CA GLY A 145 -22.13 0.51 -28.17
C GLY A 145 -21.47 1.85 -27.96
N ARG A 146 -21.05 2.51 -29.02
CA ARG A 146 -20.47 3.86 -28.98
C ARG A 146 -21.43 4.88 -28.36
N ILE A 147 -22.69 4.85 -28.73
CA ILE A 147 -23.71 5.79 -28.23
C ILE A 147 -23.87 5.59 -26.70
N LEU A 148 -24.03 4.34 -26.27
CA LEU A 148 -24.15 4.00 -24.83
C LEU A 148 -22.94 4.47 -24.03
N LEU A 149 -21.74 4.21 -24.53
CA LEU A 149 -20.50 4.65 -23.91
C LEU A 149 -20.41 6.18 -23.81
N THR A 150 -20.73 6.88 -24.92
CA THR A 150 -20.71 8.34 -24.97
C THR A 150 -21.70 8.95 -23.98
N LEU A 151 -22.91 8.42 -23.87
CA LEU A 151 -23.91 8.86 -22.90
C LEU A 151 -23.42 8.63 -21.46
N TYR A 152 -22.85 7.47 -21.18
CA TYR A 152 -22.33 7.16 -19.85
C TYR A 152 -21.27 8.19 -19.41
N TYR A 153 -20.21 8.36 -20.19
CA TYR A 153 -19.15 9.29 -19.78
C TYR A 153 -19.64 10.74 -19.73
N LEU A 154 -20.48 11.17 -20.66
CA LEU A 154 -20.99 12.53 -20.71
C LEU A 154 -21.84 12.85 -19.47
N ILE A 155 -22.79 11.97 -19.11
CA ILE A 155 -23.67 12.16 -17.95
C ILE A 155 -22.86 12.20 -16.65
N PHE A 156 -21.98 11.22 -16.42
CA PHE A 156 -21.22 11.10 -15.17
C PHE A 156 -20.13 12.16 -15.04
N ALA A 157 -19.44 12.49 -16.14
CA ALA A 157 -18.45 13.57 -16.14
C ALA A 157 -19.10 14.93 -15.87
N THR A 158 -20.20 15.24 -16.60
CA THR A 158 -20.93 16.51 -16.41
C THR A 158 -21.49 16.62 -15.00
N ALA A 159 -22.09 15.56 -14.45
CA ALA A 159 -22.58 15.53 -13.08
C ALA A 159 -21.44 15.81 -12.07
N SER A 160 -20.27 15.19 -12.26
CA SER A 160 -19.10 15.41 -11.42
C SER A 160 -18.61 16.86 -11.47
N VAL A 161 -18.53 17.44 -12.67
CA VAL A 161 -18.13 18.85 -12.86
C VAL A 161 -19.15 19.82 -12.24
N ILE A 162 -20.45 19.58 -12.43
CA ILE A 162 -21.50 20.42 -11.83
C ILE A 162 -21.42 20.41 -10.29
N LEU A 163 -21.20 19.23 -9.69
CA LEU A 163 -21.04 19.09 -8.26
C LEU A 163 -19.81 19.88 -7.73
N LEU A 164 -18.68 19.80 -8.45
CA LEU A 164 -17.47 20.53 -8.10
C LEU A 164 -17.65 22.04 -8.25
N ILE A 165 -18.33 22.52 -9.29
CA ILE A 165 -18.66 23.93 -9.47
C ILE A 165 -19.54 24.41 -8.31
N ARG A 166 -20.62 23.68 -8.00
CA ARG A 166 -21.50 24.00 -6.86
C ARG A 166 -20.74 24.06 -5.54
N TRP A 167 -19.86 23.08 -5.31
CA TRP A 167 -19.03 23.04 -4.11
C TRP A 167 -18.11 24.26 -4.03
N TRP A 168 -17.40 24.60 -5.10
CA TRP A 168 -16.53 25.78 -5.18
C TRP A 168 -17.30 27.09 -4.93
N LEU A 169 -18.51 27.24 -5.50
CA LEU A 169 -19.33 28.42 -5.33
C LEU A 169 -19.88 28.57 -3.89
N LYS A 170 -20.17 27.45 -3.21
CA LYS A 170 -20.74 27.42 -1.86
C LYS A 170 -19.71 27.76 -0.76
N ILE A 171 -18.42 27.54 -1.00
CA ILE A 171 -17.37 27.80 0.00
C ILE A 171 -17.13 29.30 0.13
N ASP A 172 -16.98 29.75 1.39
CA ASP A 172 -16.65 31.14 1.72
C ASP A 172 -15.37 31.59 0.99
N PRO A 173 -15.32 32.82 0.42
CA PRO A 173 -14.13 33.37 -0.22
C PRO A 173 -12.85 33.34 0.64
N GLN A 174 -12.98 33.46 1.95
CA GLN A 174 -11.86 33.47 2.89
C GLN A 174 -11.40 32.07 3.33
N ASP A 175 -12.19 31.02 3.08
CA ASP A 175 -11.82 29.65 3.45
C ASP A 175 -10.70 29.12 2.54
N PRO A 176 -9.58 28.63 3.11
CA PRO A 176 -8.51 28.00 2.33
C PRO A 176 -9.00 26.82 1.47
N LYS A 177 -10.11 26.17 1.83
CA LYS A 177 -10.75 25.12 1.05
C LYS A 177 -11.23 25.61 -0.33
N LYS A 178 -11.54 26.90 -0.48
CA LYS A 178 -11.98 27.48 -1.77
C LYS A 178 -10.90 27.41 -2.85
N ARG A 179 -9.66 27.72 -2.47
CA ARG A 179 -8.51 27.59 -3.37
C ARG A 179 -8.28 26.14 -3.81
N LEU A 180 -8.48 25.21 -2.88
CA LEU A 180 -8.39 23.79 -3.09
C LEU A 180 -9.46 23.29 -4.08
N ALA A 181 -10.73 23.65 -3.84
CA ALA A 181 -11.85 23.31 -4.72
C ALA A 181 -11.63 23.84 -6.15
N ARG A 182 -11.18 25.11 -6.29
CA ARG A 182 -10.83 25.70 -7.58
C ARG A 182 -9.75 24.93 -8.30
N ASN A 183 -8.63 24.64 -7.62
CA ASN A 183 -7.50 23.96 -8.23
C ASN A 183 -7.88 22.55 -8.67
N PHE A 184 -8.69 21.85 -7.87
CA PHE A 184 -9.18 20.54 -8.22
C PHE A 184 -10.15 20.57 -9.41
N LEU A 185 -11.08 21.52 -9.45
CA LEU A 185 -11.97 21.74 -10.60
C LEU A 185 -11.18 22.00 -11.88
N ILE A 186 -10.19 22.90 -11.86
CA ILE A 186 -9.35 23.20 -13.00
C ILE A 186 -8.57 21.95 -13.44
N SER A 187 -8.02 21.18 -12.49
CA SER A 187 -7.26 19.97 -12.78
C SER A 187 -8.08 18.86 -13.45
N ILE A 188 -9.40 18.83 -13.24
CA ILE A 188 -10.32 17.90 -13.91
C ILE A 188 -10.78 18.46 -15.28
N LEU A 189 -11.04 19.77 -15.36
CA LEU A 189 -11.51 20.37 -16.62
C LEU A 189 -10.45 20.30 -17.73
N ILE A 190 -9.17 20.53 -17.38
CA ILE A 190 -8.07 20.48 -18.36
C ILE A 190 -8.00 19.10 -19.07
N PRO A 191 -7.90 17.96 -18.39
CA PRO A 191 -7.90 16.65 -19.04
C PRO A 191 -9.16 16.36 -19.83
N PHE A 192 -10.33 16.81 -19.37
CA PHE A 192 -11.56 16.61 -20.13
C PHE A 192 -11.56 17.40 -21.43
N CYS A 193 -11.17 18.67 -21.44
CA CYS A 193 -11.05 19.46 -22.62
C CYS A 193 -10.00 18.89 -23.59
N LEU A 194 -8.83 18.54 -23.08
CA LEU A 194 -7.74 17.96 -23.86
C LEU A 194 -8.10 16.55 -24.37
N GLY A 195 -8.79 15.74 -23.56
CA GLY A 195 -9.26 14.41 -23.97
C GLY A 195 -10.33 14.50 -25.07
N ILE A 196 -11.26 15.46 -24.98
CA ILE A 196 -12.20 15.72 -26.07
C ILE A 196 -11.44 16.13 -27.34
N ALA A 197 -10.45 17.00 -27.23
CA ALA A 197 -9.68 17.48 -28.36
C ALA A 197 -8.80 16.38 -29.01
N THR A 198 -8.21 15.49 -28.23
CA THR A 198 -7.29 14.45 -28.75
C THR A 198 -7.95 13.12 -29.03
N ASP A 199 -9.04 12.77 -28.33
CA ASP A 199 -9.66 11.45 -28.43
C ASP A 199 -11.02 11.49 -29.13
N THR A 200 -11.87 12.48 -28.79
CA THR A 200 -13.26 12.51 -29.27
C THR A 200 -13.41 13.25 -30.62
N ILE A 201 -12.84 14.44 -30.74
CA ILE A 201 -12.93 15.25 -31.98
C ILE A 201 -12.28 14.55 -33.15
N PRO A 202 -11.05 13.99 -33.05
CA PRO A 202 -10.45 13.25 -34.14
C PRO A 202 -11.30 12.05 -34.59
N ASP A 203 -11.89 11.32 -33.64
CA ASP A 203 -12.78 10.19 -33.96
C ASP A 203 -14.04 10.63 -34.74
N ILE A 204 -14.62 11.80 -34.41
CA ILE A 204 -15.79 12.34 -35.11
C ILE A 204 -15.42 12.80 -36.55
N LEU A 205 -14.22 13.38 -36.70
CA LEU A 205 -13.72 13.88 -37.98
C LEU A 205 -13.11 12.78 -38.86
N GLY A 206 -13.05 11.53 -38.39
CA GLY A 206 -12.39 10.43 -39.10
C GLY A 206 -10.86 10.57 -39.17
N ILE A 207 -10.24 11.32 -38.25
CA ILE A 207 -8.80 11.53 -38.18
C ILE A 207 -8.21 10.51 -37.20
N TYR A 208 -7.70 9.40 -37.74
CA TYR A 208 -7.21 8.29 -36.92
C TYR A 208 -5.70 8.34 -36.65
N TYR A 209 -5.02 9.42 -37.03
CA TYR A 209 -3.56 9.55 -36.87
C TYR A 209 -3.15 10.13 -35.51
N PHE A 210 -4.12 10.57 -34.69
CA PHE A 210 -3.82 11.18 -33.39
C PHE A 210 -3.74 10.14 -32.27
N PRO A 211 -2.71 10.20 -31.40
CA PRO A 211 -2.63 9.30 -30.25
C PRO A 211 -3.70 9.64 -29.22
N LYS A 212 -4.26 8.63 -28.55
CA LYS A 212 -5.26 8.78 -27.50
C LYS A 212 -4.60 9.21 -26.18
N LEU A 213 -4.55 10.50 -25.86
CA LEU A 213 -3.75 11.05 -24.77
C LEU A 213 -4.52 11.30 -23.47
N VAL A 214 -5.82 11.02 -23.39
CA VAL A 214 -6.62 11.25 -22.17
C VAL A 214 -5.99 10.63 -20.93
N ILE A 215 -5.42 9.42 -21.04
CA ILE A 215 -4.74 8.71 -19.94
C ILE A 215 -3.57 9.51 -19.41
N VAL A 216 -2.79 10.15 -20.29
CA VAL A 216 -1.64 10.98 -19.90
C VAL A 216 -2.10 12.23 -19.19
N PHE A 217 -3.16 12.87 -19.68
CA PHE A 217 -3.69 14.10 -19.07
C PHE A 217 -4.30 13.87 -17.70
N LEU A 218 -4.84 12.67 -17.42
CA LEU A 218 -5.39 12.30 -16.11
C LEU A 218 -4.32 12.25 -14.99
N ILE A 219 -3.02 12.27 -15.31
CA ILE A 219 -1.97 12.46 -14.30
C ILE A 219 -2.18 13.77 -13.54
N LEU A 220 -2.65 14.81 -14.21
CA LEU A 220 -2.81 16.14 -13.65
C LEU A 220 -3.80 16.21 -12.48
N PRO A 221 -5.06 15.72 -12.61
CA PRO A 221 -5.99 15.67 -11.48
C PRO A 221 -5.54 14.70 -10.38
N VAL A 222 -4.95 13.57 -10.72
CA VAL A 222 -4.46 12.60 -9.73
C VAL A 222 -3.33 13.20 -8.90
N THR A 223 -2.38 13.87 -9.52
CA THR A 223 -1.29 14.55 -8.82
C THR A 223 -1.81 15.70 -7.96
N MET A 224 -2.68 16.55 -8.52
CA MET A 224 -3.28 17.68 -7.78
C MET A 224 -4.10 17.18 -6.59
N LEU A 225 -4.88 16.13 -6.77
CA LEU A 225 -5.67 15.53 -5.71
C LEU A 225 -4.78 14.95 -4.60
N SER A 226 -3.73 14.20 -4.96
CA SER A 226 -2.76 13.66 -4.00
C SER A 226 -2.09 14.76 -3.18
N LEU A 227 -1.59 15.83 -3.84
CA LEU A 227 -0.96 16.97 -3.17
C LEU A 227 -1.95 17.72 -2.27
N THR A 228 -3.19 17.85 -2.72
CA THR A 228 -4.28 18.50 -2.02
C THR A 228 -4.71 17.73 -0.78
N LEU A 229 -4.98 16.45 -0.92
CA LEU A 229 -5.34 15.57 0.20
C LEU A 229 -4.23 15.54 1.26
N ARG A 230 -2.97 15.64 0.83
CA ARG A 230 -1.82 15.72 1.73
C ARG A 230 -1.77 17.06 2.51
N LYS A 231 -2.00 18.20 1.84
CA LYS A 231 -1.92 19.53 2.46
C LYS A 231 -3.10 19.86 3.35
N SER A 232 -4.30 19.37 3.01
CA SER A 232 -5.54 19.68 3.73
C SER A 232 -5.80 18.77 4.93
N GLY A 233 -4.91 17.80 5.22
CA GLY A 233 -5.11 16.84 6.30
C GLY A 233 -6.28 15.87 6.03
N LEU A 234 -6.90 15.93 4.84
CA LEU A 234 -7.96 15.00 4.41
C LEU A 234 -7.40 13.58 4.16
N LEU A 235 -6.10 13.45 3.83
CA LEU A 235 -5.33 12.25 4.16
C LEU A 235 -5.12 12.27 5.68
N LEU A 236 -6.19 12.05 6.43
CA LEU A 236 -6.09 11.93 7.87
C LEU A 236 -5.04 10.85 8.13
N LYS A 237 -3.91 11.27 8.72
CA LYS A 237 -3.09 10.35 9.49
C LYS A 237 -4.09 9.49 10.25
N ARG A 238 -3.87 8.17 10.29
CA ARG A 238 -4.69 7.27 11.12
C ARG A 238 -5.12 8.05 12.33
N PRO A 239 -6.44 8.15 12.66
CA PRO A 239 -6.79 8.67 13.96
C PRO A 239 -5.85 7.94 14.89
N VAL A 240 -5.10 8.67 15.70
CA VAL A 240 -4.32 8.04 16.77
C VAL A 240 -5.38 7.23 17.47
N GLU A 241 -5.46 5.93 17.15
CA GLU A 241 -6.30 5.03 17.92
C GLU A 241 -5.82 5.35 19.31
N ILE A 242 -6.72 5.82 20.20
CA ILE A 242 -6.40 6.02 21.61
C ILE A 242 -5.75 4.70 21.98
N PHE A 243 -4.43 4.73 22.03
CA PHE A 243 -3.63 3.52 22.18
C PHE A 243 -3.92 3.09 23.59
N VAL A 244 -4.73 2.06 23.76
CA VAL A 244 -4.67 1.30 24.99
C VAL A 244 -3.22 0.81 25.04
N PRO A 245 -2.42 1.23 26.03
CA PRO A 245 -1.00 0.95 26.05
C PRO A 245 -0.80 -0.56 26.08
N LEU A 246 -0.50 -1.13 24.91
CA LEU A 246 -0.09 -2.51 24.80
C LEU A 246 1.35 -2.59 25.30
N LYS A 247 1.64 -3.48 26.24
CA LYS A 247 3.03 -3.74 26.65
C LYS A 247 3.90 -3.96 25.42
N SER A 248 5.13 -3.43 25.41
CA SER A 248 6.08 -3.44 24.30
C SER A 248 6.16 -4.80 23.56
N ASP A 249 6.12 -5.91 24.29
CA ASP A 249 6.15 -7.26 23.74
C ASP A 249 4.87 -7.64 22.98
N GLN A 250 3.71 -7.14 23.44
CA GLN A 250 2.43 -7.37 22.75
C GLN A 250 2.32 -6.69 21.39
N VAL A 251 3.01 -5.56 21.19
CA VAL A 251 3.05 -4.85 19.91
C VAL A 251 3.87 -5.65 18.89
N ALA A 252 5.03 -6.15 19.30
CA ALA A 252 5.88 -6.98 18.44
C ALA A 252 5.15 -8.26 17.98
N ASP A 253 4.44 -8.92 18.90
CA ASP A 253 3.64 -10.11 18.59
C ASP A 253 2.46 -9.80 17.69
N ALA A 254 1.79 -8.66 17.86
CA ALA A 254 0.68 -8.23 17.04
C ALA A 254 1.11 -7.94 15.58
N ASP A 255 2.25 -7.26 15.39
CA ASP A 255 2.79 -6.97 14.06
C ASP A 255 3.26 -8.25 13.37
N ARG A 256 3.91 -9.14 14.09
CA ARG A 256 4.31 -10.46 13.58
C ARG A 256 3.09 -11.28 13.15
N LEU A 257 2.04 -11.34 13.98
CA LEU A 257 0.78 -11.98 13.63
C LEU A 257 0.14 -11.38 12.37
N ARG A 258 0.22 -10.07 12.19
CA ARG A 258 -0.25 -9.38 10.97
C ARG A 258 0.54 -9.85 9.74
N MET A 259 1.86 -9.95 9.83
CA MET A 259 2.72 -10.45 8.75
C MET A 259 2.34 -11.88 8.33
N PHE A 260 2.21 -12.80 9.28
CA PHE A 260 1.75 -14.17 9.00
C PHE A 260 0.39 -14.20 8.31
N ARG A 261 -0.55 -13.35 8.74
CA ARG A 261 -1.88 -13.23 8.09
C ARG A 261 -1.77 -12.70 6.67
N THR A 262 -0.91 -11.72 6.42
CA THR A 262 -0.69 -11.16 5.09
C THR A 262 -0.14 -12.20 4.14
N VAL A 263 0.92 -12.91 4.52
CA VAL A 263 1.50 -13.97 3.69
C VAL A 263 0.51 -15.09 3.45
N ALA A 264 -0.22 -15.54 4.47
CA ALA A 264 -1.27 -16.54 4.31
C ALA A 264 -2.37 -16.10 3.33
N SER A 265 -2.74 -14.82 3.35
CA SER A 265 -3.71 -14.26 2.40
C SER A 265 -3.19 -14.26 0.97
N ILE A 266 -1.89 -14.01 0.77
CA ILE A 266 -1.23 -14.08 -0.54
C ILE A 266 -1.23 -15.52 -1.05
N PHE A 267 -0.94 -16.52 -0.20
CA PHE A 267 -1.05 -17.93 -0.58
C PHE A 267 -2.48 -18.34 -0.96
N THR A 268 -3.47 -17.86 -0.22
CA THR A 268 -4.89 -18.10 -0.50
C THR A 268 -5.31 -17.48 -1.84
N ALA A 269 -4.93 -16.24 -2.09
CA ALA A 269 -5.16 -15.58 -3.38
C ALA A 269 -4.41 -16.26 -4.51
N GLY A 270 -3.14 -16.63 -4.28
CA GLY A 270 -2.28 -17.36 -5.22
C GLY A 270 -2.85 -18.75 -5.57
N SER A 271 -3.48 -19.43 -4.63
CA SER A 271 -4.20 -20.70 -4.86
C SER A 271 -5.28 -20.53 -5.94
N SER A 272 -6.15 -19.53 -5.77
CA SER A 272 -7.21 -19.24 -6.74
C SER A 272 -6.62 -18.81 -8.09
N LEU A 273 -5.64 -17.93 -8.09
CA LEU A 273 -4.99 -17.44 -9.31
C LEU A 273 -4.28 -18.57 -10.07
N SER A 274 -3.58 -19.46 -9.36
CA SER A 274 -2.92 -20.62 -9.94
C SER A 274 -3.91 -21.53 -10.68
N PHE A 275 -5.07 -21.81 -10.06
CA PHE A 275 -6.13 -22.58 -10.70
C PHE A 275 -6.62 -21.94 -12.00
N PHE A 276 -6.92 -20.65 -11.97
CA PHE A 276 -7.40 -19.94 -13.17
C PHE A 276 -6.35 -19.90 -14.28
N ILE A 277 -5.09 -19.63 -13.96
CA ILE A 277 -4.01 -19.60 -14.95
C ILE A 277 -3.78 -21.00 -15.53
N GLY A 278 -3.68 -22.01 -14.69
CA GLY A 278 -3.43 -23.38 -15.12
C GLY A 278 -4.53 -23.94 -16.01
N TYR A 279 -5.77 -23.76 -15.61
CA TYR A 279 -6.93 -24.27 -16.36
C TYR A 279 -7.21 -23.48 -17.64
N PHE A 280 -7.27 -22.14 -17.58
CA PHE A 280 -7.69 -21.31 -18.73
C PHE A 280 -6.55 -20.90 -19.65
N ALA A 281 -5.35 -20.63 -19.11
CA ALA A 281 -4.23 -20.15 -19.90
C ALA A 281 -3.27 -21.25 -20.35
N MET A 282 -3.07 -22.28 -19.50
CA MET A 282 -2.13 -23.37 -19.80
C MET A 282 -2.82 -24.65 -20.29
N ASN A 283 -4.15 -24.67 -20.42
CA ASN A 283 -4.94 -25.82 -20.85
C ASN A 283 -4.65 -27.12 -20.09
N LYS A 284 -4.30 -27.02 -18.80
CA LYS A 284 -4.03 -28.17 -17.93
C LYS A 284 -5.31 -28.85 -17.47
N THR A 285 -5.22 -30.10 -17.04
CA THR A 285 -6.41 -30.83 -16.60
C THR A 285 -6.96 -30.25 -15.30
N ILE A 286 -8.29 -30.15 -15.21
CA ILE A 286 -8.97 -29.61 -14.02
C ILE A 286 -8.58 -30.31 -12.72
N ARG A 287 -8.35 -31.64 -12.79
CA ARG A 287 -7.94 -32.47 -11.65
C ARG A 287 -6.58 -32.07 -11.11
N GLU A 288 -5.63 -31.79 -11.99
CA GLU A 288 -4.27 -31.40 -11.63
C GLU A 288 -4.25 -30.00 -11.02
N GLU A 289 -5.01 -29.05 -11.59
CA GLU A 289 -5.04 -27.70 -11.11
C GLU A 289 -5.78 -27.54 -9.77
N ILE A 290 -6.83 -28.34 -9.55
CA ILE A 290 -7.51 -28.42 -8.22
C ILE A 290 -6.50 -28.90 -7.17
N LEU A 291 -5.68 -29.91 -7.47
CA LEU A 291 -4.71 -30.45 -6.52
C LEU A 291 -3.65 -29.40 -6.13
N VAL A 292 -3.10 -28.68 -7.11
CA VAL A 292 -2.14 -27.57 -6.86
C VAL A 292 -2.78 -26.45 -6.05
N ALA A 293 -3.98 -26.02 -6.46
CA ALA A 293 -4.71 -24.96 -5.76
C ALA A 293 -5.02 -25.36 -4.31
N LEU A 294 -5.47 -26.61 -4.09
CA LEU A 294 -5.74 -27.12 -2.76
C LEU A 294 -4.47 -27.17 -1.89
N THR A 295 -3.33 -27.59 -2.46
CA THR A 295 -2.06 -27.63 -1.72
C THR A 295 -1.61 -26.21 -1.32
N LEU A 296 -1.67 -25.23 -2.22
CA LEU A 296 -1.35 -23.84 -1.91
C LEU A 296 -2.32 -23.26 -0.86
N LEU A 297 -3.60 -23.61 -0.92
CA LEU A 297 -4.58 -23.21 0.08
C LEU A 297 -4.26 -23.79 1.45
N LEU A 298 -3.93 -25.09 1.53
CA LEU A 298 -3.55 -25.76 2.77
C LEU A 298 -2.27 -25.17 3.37
N LEU A 299 -1.28 -24.85 2.53
CA LEU A 299 -0.07 -24.14 2.95
C LEU A 299 -0.40 -22.74 3.50
N GLY A 300 -1.31 -22.00 2.87
CA GLY A 300 -1.79 -20.72 3.38
C GLY A 300 -2.45 -20.84 4.76
N ILE A 301 -3.32 -21.86 4.93
CA ILE A 301 -3.95 -22.16 6.21
C ILE A 301 -2.90 -22.56 7.26
N PHE A 302 -1.92 -23.39 6.90
CA PHE A 302 -0.83 -23.79 7.77
C PHE A 302 -0.03 -22.57 8.23
N ILE A 303 0.42 -21.71 7.32
CA ILE A 303 1.16 -20.47 7.64
C ILE A 303 0.35 -19.59 8.59
N ARG A 304 -0.96 -19.45 8.37
CA ARG A 304 -1.86 -18.68 9.25
C ARG A 304 -1.96 -19.25 10.65
N SER A 305 -1.81 -20.57 10.79
CA SER A 305 -1.92 -21.29 12.08
C SER A 305 -0.64 -21.25 12.90
N ILE A 306 0.54 -21.06 12.28
CA ILE A 306 1.85 -21.09 12.95
C ILE A 306 1.89 -20.27 14.25
N PRO A 307 1.47 -18.98 14.29
CA PRO A 307 1.51 -18.20 15.52
C PRO A 307 0.53 -18.66 16.62
N ARG A 308 -0.45 -19.50 16.25
CA ARG A 308 -1.40 -20.10 17.23
C ARG A 308 -0.86 -21.40 17.81
N VAL A 309 -0.06 -22.14 17.04
CA VAL A 309 0.52 -23.42 17.43
C VAL A 309 1.69 -23.22 18.39
N THR A 310 2.51 -22.22 18.14
CA THR A 310 3.68 -21.93 19.00
C THR A 310 3.87 -20.44 19.20
N LYS A 311 4.23 -20.04 20.42
CA LYS A 311 4.62 -18.67 20.76
C LYS A 311 6.14 -18.44 20.62
N ASN A 312 6.93 -19.51 20.48
CA ASN A 312 8.37 -19.40 20.33
C ASN A 312 8.73 -18.97 18.92
N HIS A 313 9.37 -17.80 18.78
CA HIS A 313 9.74 -17.20 17.50
C HIS A 313 10.65 -18.10 16.66
N THR A 314 11.60 -18.80 17.29
CA THR A 314 12.50 -19.73 16.57
C THR A 314 11.72 -20.88 15.95
N HIS A 315 10.77 -21.47 16.68
CA HIS A 315 9.91 -22.52 16.13
C HIS A 315 8.99 -21.99 15.04
N GLN A 316 8.43 -20.78 15.18
CA GLN A 316 7.66 -20.13 14.11
C GLN A 316 8.49 -19.96 12.84
N ASN A 317 9.74 -19.48 12.98
CA ASN A 317 10.67 -19.32 11.85
C ASN A 317 10.94 -20.63 11.15
N THR A 318 11.23 -21.70 11.92
CA THR A 318 11.49 -23.03 11.36
C THR A 318 10.28 -23.60 10.63
N LEU A 319 9.07 -23.51 11.21
CA LEU A 319 7.84 -23.95 10.55
C LEU A 319 7.52 -23.16 9.28
N PHE A 320 7.76 -21.86 9.31
CA PHE A 320 7.60 -21.01 8.13
C PHE A 320 8.61 -21.36 7.03
N LEU A 321 9.86 -21.65 7.39
CA LEU A 321 10.91 -22.07 6.47
C LEU A 321 10.56 -23.39 5.79
N VAL A 322 10.05 -24.37 6.55
CA VAL A 322 9.60 -25.66 6.00
C VAL A 322 8.44 -25.44 5.01
N ALA A 323 7.43 -24.67 5.38
CA ALA A 323 6.30 -24.37 4.49
C ALA A 323 6.76 -23.63 3.21
N GLY A 324 7.71 -22.71 3.33
CA GLY A 324 8.29 -21.99 2.20
C GLY A 324 9.08 -22.89 1.26
N ALA A 325 9.90 -23.79 1.81
CA ALA A 325 10.67 -24.76 1.03
C ALA A 325 9.77 -25.75 0.28
N ASP A 326 8.74 -26.27 0.96
CA ASP A 326 7.76 -27.19 0.36
C ASP A 326 6.98 -26.49 -0.77
N SER A 327 6.56 -25.26 -0.56
CA SER A 327 5.90 -24.46 -1.60
C SER A 327 6.77 -24.22 -2.82
N LEU A 328 8.04 -23.90 -2.61
CA LEU A 328 9.02 -23.71 -3.71
C LEU A 328 9.24 -24.98 -4.48
N PHE A 329 9.48 -26.09 -3.78
CA PHE A 329 9.66 -27.39 -4.38
C PHE A 329 8.46 -27.75 -5.26
N LEU A 330 7.24 -27.64 -4.71
CA LEU A 330 6.01 -27.96 -5.41
C LEU A 330 5.83 -27.12 -6.68
N ILE A 331 6.05 -25.81 -6.60
CA ILE A 331 5.85 -24.90 -7.74
C ILE A 331 6.90 -25.16 -8.82
N VAL A 332 8.15 -25.33 -8.45
CA VAL A 332 9.26 -25.55 -9.41
C VAL A 332 9.10 -26.88 -10.13
N PHE A 333 8.88 -27.98 -9.39
CA PHE A 333 8.80 -29.31 -9.98
C PHE A 333 7.48 -29.56 -10.72
N ARG A 334 6.40 -28.87 -10.36
CA ARG A 334 5.11 -28.97 -11.07
C ARG A 334 5.13 -28.30 -12.46
N ASN A 335 5.93 -27.26 -12.63
CA ASN A 335 5.94 -26.46 -13.85
C ASN A 335 7.22 -26.67 -14.70
N ILE A 336 7.74 -27.88 -14.73
CA ILE A 336 8.98 -28.23 -15.44
C ILE A 336 8.91 -27.82 -16.92
N ASP A 337 7.79 -28.10 -17.59
CA ASP A 337 7.64 -27.88 -19.03
C ASP A 337 7.54 -26.41 -19.45
N THR A 338 7.00 -25.54 -18.56
CA THR A 338 6.80 -24.11 -18.85
C THR A 338 7.69 -23.21 -18.02
N GLY A 339 8.40 -23.78 -17.05
CA GLY A 339 8.93 -23.07 -15.91
C GLY A 339 10.36 -22.61 -16.01
N ALA A 340 11.14 -23.15 -16.94
CA ALA A 340 12.56 -22.82 -17.02
C ALA A 340 12.80 -21.32 -17.26
N VAL A 341 11.91 -20.64 -17.97
CA VAL A 341 12.09 -19.23 -18.36
C VAL A 341 11.48 -18.26 -17.35
N THR A 342 10.32 -18.56 -16.74
CA THR A 342 9.57 -17.59 -15.92
C THR A 342 9.50 -17.93 -14.44
N ILE A 343 9.55 -19.21 -14.06
CA ILE A 343 9.33 -19.64 -12.66
C ILE A 343 10.45 -19.23 -11.70
N TRP A 344 11.67 -19.05 -12.21
CA TRP A 344 12.75 -18.57 -11.34
C TRP A 344 12.43 -17.25 -10.62
N SER A 345 11.61 -16.41 -11.21
CA SER A 345 11.19 -15.14 -10.60
C SER A 345 10.38 -15.32 -9.30
N ILE A 346 9.78 -16.50 -9.11
CA ILE A 346 9.05 -16.83 -7.89
C ILE A 346 9.97 -16.90 -6.66
N TYR A 347 11.26 -17.23 -6.88
CA TYR A 347 12.25 -17.20 -5.81
C TYR A 347 12.34 -15.81 -5.18
N ILE A 348 12.27 -14.75 -5.99
CA ILE A 348 12.30 -13.35 -5.52
C ILE A 348 11.08 -13.06 -4.66
N LEU A 349 9.88 -13.48 -5.08
CA LEU A 349 8.66 -13.32 -4.31
C LEU A 349 8.75 -14.02 -2.94
N PHE A 350 9.26 -15.25 -2.93
CA PHE A 350 9.43 -16.00 -1.68
C PHE A 350 10.49 -15.38 -0.77
N PHE A 351 11.55 -14.79 -1.31
CA PHE A 351 12.50 -14.01 -0.51
C PHE A 351 11.84 -12.83 0.18
N MET A 352 10.89 -12.15 -0.44
CA MET A 352 10.15 -11.06 0.21
C MET A 352 9.36 -11.55 1.43
N PHE A 353 8.87 -12.79 1.41
CA PHE A 353 8.17 -13.36 2.57
C PHE A 353 9.11 -13.67 3.74
N THR A 354 10.40 -13.86 3.49
CA THR A 354 11.39 -14.13 4.54
C THR A 354 11.67 -12.93 5.45
N VAL A 355 11.12 -11.74 5.14
CA VAL A 355 11.14 -10.58 6.05
C VAL A 355 10.48 -10.91 7.41
N ILE A 356 9.58 -11.91 7.44
CA ILE A 356 9.01 -12.42 8.70
C ILE A 356 10.07 -13.06 9.60
N LEU A 357 11.14 -13.60 8.98
CA LEU A 357 12.24 -14.24 9.69
C LEU A 357 13.14 -13.15 10.30
N ASP A 358 12.98 -12.89 11.56
CA ASP A 358 13.81 -11.98 12.34
C ASP A 358 15.22 -12.55 12.67
N SER A 359 15.55 -13.70 12.10
CA SER A 359 16.80 -14.43 12.31
C SER A 359 17.64 -14.51 11.01
N LYS A 360 18.86 -13.97 11.08
CA LYS A 360 19.84 -14.04 9.97
C LYS A 360 20.20 -15.48 9.59
N VAL A 361 20.20 -16.39 10.55
CA VAL A 361 20.50 -17.82 10.34
C VAL A 361 19.41 -18.46 9.48
N HIS A 362 18.12 -18.24 9.81
CA HIS A 362 17.01 -18.80 9.03
C HIS A 362 16.99 -18.24 7.61
N LEU A 363 17.30 -16.95 7.42
CA LEU A 363 17.41 -16.34 6.09
C LEU A 363 18.55 -16.99 5.26
N MET A 364 19.72 -17.24 5.88
CA MET A 364 20.82 -17.95 5.22
C MET A 364 20.42 -19.38 4.83
N ILE A 365 19.78 -20.12 5.73
CA ILE A 365 19.30 -21.49 5.45
C ILE A 365 18.32 -21.46 4.28
N TYR A 366 17.38 -20.52 4.26
CA TYR A 366 16.42 -20.39 3.17
C TYR A 366 17.11 -20.10 1.84
N THR A 367 18.10 -19.21 1.80
CA THR A 367 18.91 -18.93 0.62
C THR A 367 19.64 -20.19 0.13
N GLY A 368 20.24 -20.94 1.05
CA GLY A 368 20.87 -22.21 0.74
C GLY A 368 19.92 -23.24 0.13
N LEU A 369 18.69 -23.33 0.66
CA LEU A 369 17.63 -24.20 0.11
C LEU A 369 17.21 -23.78 -1.30
N VAL A 370 17.05 -22.48 -1.55
CA VAL A 370 16.72 -21.97 -2.90
C VAL A 370 17.80 -22.33 -3.90
N VAL A 371 19.08 -22.12 -3.54
CA VAL A 371 20.23 -22.50 -4.40
C VAL A 371 20.28 -24.01 -4.62
N LEU A 372 20.08 -24.80 -3.57
CA LEU A 372 20.06 -26.26 -3.65
C LEU A 372 18.94 -26.76 -4.58
N ILE A 373 17.73 -26.22 -4.48
CA ILE A 373 16.60 -26.56 -5.37
C ILE A 373 16.96 -26.24 -6.82
N GLN A 374 17.62 -25.12 -7.11
CA GLN A 374 18.07 -24.79 -8.45
C GLN A 374 19.13 -25.79 -8.99
N ILE A 375 20.10 -26.18 -8.16
CA ILE A 375 21.12 -27.16 -8.53
C ILE A 375 20.45 -28.52 -8.82
N ILE A 376 19.54 -28.97 -7.96
CA ILE A 376 18.80 -30.24 -8.16
C ILE A 376 18.01 -30.17 -9.46
N PHE A 377 17.30 -29.07 -9.70
CA PHE A 377 16.52 -28.87 -10.91
C PHE A 377 17.41 -28.94 -12.16
N SER A 378 18.54 -28.25 -12.18
CA SER A 378 19.52 -28.29 -13.28
C SER A 378 20.10 -29.67 -13.52
N ALA A 379 20.36 -30.42 -12.45
CA ALA A 379 20.95 -31.77 -12.55
C ALA A 379 19.96 -32.82 -13.07
N PHE A 380 18.69 -32.76 -12.64
CA PHE A 380 17.68 -33.77 -12.99
C PHE A 380 16.95 -33.47 -14.31
N TYR A 381 16.96 -32.23 -14.77
CA TYR A 381 16.25 -31.80 -15.98
C TYR A 381 17.18 -31.08 -16.97
N PRO A 382 18.26 -31.72 -17.43
CA PRO A 382 19.24 -31.10 -18.34
C PRO A 382 18.63 -30.70 -19.69
N ALA A 383 17.56 -31.38 -20.15
CA ALA A 383 16.86 -31.03 -21.40
C ALA A 383 16.20 -29.63 -21.35
N VAL A 384 15.74 -29.19 -20.18
CA VAL A 384 15.19 -27.86 -19.98
C VAL A 384 16.29 -26.80 -19.91
N THR A 385 17.47 -27.16 -19.44
CA THR A 385 18.62 -26.26 -19.35
C THR A 385 19.26 -25.96 -20.71
N VAL A 386 19.03 -26.76 -21.74
CA VAL A 386 19.51 -26.49 -23.11
C VAL A 386 18.90 -25.21 -23.71
N THR A 387 17.74 -24.80 -23.24
CA THR A 387 17.09 -23.57 -23.70
C THR A 387 17.55 -22.31 -22.96
N ILE A 388 18.41 -22.47 -21.95
CA ILE A 388 18.88 -21.36 -21.09
C ILE A 388 20.41 -21.30 -21.21
N ASP A 389 20.91 -20.17 -21.72
CA ASP A 389 22.35 -19.92 -21.82
C ASP A 389 23.01 -19.85 -20.43
N VAL A 390 24.29 -20.25 -20.35
CA VAL A 390 25.11 -20.16 -19.13
C VAL A 390 25.11 -18.75 -18.55
N ASN A 391 25.13 -17.72 -19.42
CA ASN A 391 25.08 -16.32 -19.00
C ASN A 391 23.77 -15.99 -18.29
N GLU A 392 22.65 -16.57 -18.69
CA GLU A 392 21.34 -16.39 -18.06
C GLU A 392 21.30 -17.05 -16.68
N TYR A 393 21.91 -18.22 -16.51
CA TYR A 393 22.07 -18.84 -15.20
C TYR A 393 22.90 -17.99 -14.24
N ILE A 394 24.03 -17.45 -14.70
CA ILE A 394 24.87 -16.54 -13.91
C ILE A 394 24.07 -15.32 -13.49
N THR A 395 23.30 -14.74 -14.42
CA THR A 395 22.43 -13.58 -14.14
C THR A 395 21.36 -13.91 -13.09
N ARG A 396 20.75 -15.09 -13.16
CA ARG A 396 19.74 -15.55 -12.18
C ARG A 396 20.35 -15.72 -10.80
N VAL A 397 21.50 -16.34 -10.69
CA VAL A 397 22.24 -16.50 -9.42
C VAL A 397 22.61 -15.13 -8.86
N ALA A 398 23.10 -14.22 -9.70
CA ALA A 398 23.42 -12.85 -9.29
C ALA A 398 22.18 -12.11 -8.76
N LEU A 399 21.03 -12.25 -9.41
CA LEU A 399 19.76 -11.66 -8.96
C LEU A 399 19.26 -12.25 -7.63
N VAL A 400 19.42 -13.56 -7.43
CA VAL A 400 19.10 -14.21 -6.14
C VAL A 400 19.98 -13.66 -5.03
N ILE A 401 21.28 -13.52 -5.27
CA ILE A 401 22.22 -12.94 -4.31
C ILE A 401 21.87 -11.48 -4.02
N LEU A 402 21.59 -10.69 -5.06
CA LEU A 402 21.19 -9.28 -4.89
C LEU A 402 19.90 -9.17 -4.08
N THR A 403 18.92 -10.04 -4.35
CA THR A 403 17.66 -10.10 -3.61
C THR A 403 17.88 -10.46 -2.14
N TYR A 404 18.79 -11.39 -1.85
CA TYR A 404 19.20 -11.71 -0.48
C TYR A 404 19.69 -10.45 0.26
N PHE A 405 20.61 -9.69 -0.35
CA PHE A 405 21.13 -8.47 0.27
C PHE A 405 20.04 -7.40 0.45
N ALA A 406 19.16 -7.24 -0.53
CA ALA A 406 18.04 -6.28 -0.46
C ALA A 406 17.06 -6.65 0.67
N VAL A 407 16.66 -7.92 0.74
CA VAL A 407 15.74 -8.41 1.79
C VAL A 407 16.39 -8.31 3.17
N ARG A 408 17.67 -8.65 3.29
CA ARG A 408 18.42 -8.51 4.54
C ARG A 408 18.44 -7.07 5.02
N ARG A 409 18.70 -6.12 4.11
CA ARG A 409 18.71 -4.69 4.47
C ARG A 409 17.33 -4.20 4.88
N LEU A 410 16.28 -4.61 4.16
CA LEU A 410 14.90 -4.29 4.52
C LEU A 410 14.52 -4.86 5.90
N ALA A 411 14.95 -6.09 6.21
CA ALA A 411 14.71 -6.71 7.50
C ALA A 411 15.44 -5.96 8.63
N ASP A 412 16.71 -5.57 8.42
CA ASP A 412 17.48 -4.77 9.38
C ASP A 412 16.83 -3.39 9.61
N GLU A 413 16.40 -2.69 8.55
CA GLU A 413 15.67 -1.41 8.67
C GLU A 413 14.33 -1.56 9.39
N TYR A 414 13.59 -2.64 9.10
CA TYR A 414 12.32 -2.93 9.76
C TYR A 414 12.51 -3.17 11.25
N SER A 415 13.54 -3.94 11.64
CA SER A 415 13.86 -4.21 13.05
C SER A 415 14.21 -2.92 13.80
N LEU A 416 15.03 -2.04 13.19
CA LEU A 416 15.36 -0.74 13.76
C LEU A 416 14.12 0.15 13.97
N LYS A 417 13.21 0.20 12.99
CA LYS A 417 11.96 0.95 13.12
C LYS A 417 11.05 0.37 14.19
N LEU A 418 11.00 -0.96 14.32
CA LEU A 418 10.22 -1.64 15.36
C LEU A 418 10.76 -1.32 16.74
N ASP A 419 12.08 -1.34 16.94
CA ASP A 419 12.71 -1.00 18.20
C ASP A 419 12.53 0.49 18.57
N ALA A 420 12.64 1.39 17.60
CA ALA A 420 12.32 2.80 17.79
C ALA A 420 10.85 3.00 18.20
N HIS A 421 9.93 2.25 17.57
CA HIS A 421 8.51 2.30 17.91
C HIS A 421 8.21 1.75 19.32
N LYS A 422 8.90 0.67 19.72
CA LYS A 422 8.80 0.12 21.07
C LYS A 422 9.29 1.13 22.14
N ARG A 423 10.40 1.83 21.86
CA ARG A 423 10.90 2.90 22.74
C ARG A 423 9.87 4.03 22.86
N PHE A 424 9.34 4.50 21.75
CA PHE A 424 8.32 5.55 21.74
C PHE A 424 7.06 5.16 22.53
N ILE A 425 6.58 3.92 22.41
CA ILE A 425 5.43 3.43 23.20
C ILE A 425 5.77 3.41 24.69
N ARG A 426 6.97 2.97 25.07
CA ARG A 426 7.41 2.96 26.46
C ARG A 426 7.44 4.39 27.04
N GLU A 427 7.98 5.35 26.29
CA GLU A 427 8.00 6.76 26.69
C GLU A 427 6.59 7.32 26.87
N GLN A 428 5.67 7.00 25.96
CA GLN A 428 4.26 7.40 26.04
C GLN A 428 3.57 6.78 27.28
N GLN A 429 3.83 5.53 27.58
CA GLN A 429 3.28 4.88 28.78
C GLN A 429 3.74 5.57 30.07
N VAL A 430 5.03 5.87 30.16
CA VAL A 430 5.57 6.58 31.34
C VAL A 430 4.92 7.96 31.48
N LEU A 431 4.76 8.71 30.39
CA LEU A 431 4.07 10.01 30.41
C LEU A 431 2.60 9.88 30.85
N GLU A 432 1.89 8.83 30.40
CA GLU A 432 0.52 8.58 30.79
C GLU A 432 0.40 8.21 32.27
N ASP A 433 1.30 7.35 32.76
CA ASP A 433 1.35 6.94 34.18
C ASP A 433 1.68 8.13 35.07
N ILE A 434 2.64 8.99 34.66
CA ILE A 434 2.96 10.24 35.38
C ILE A 434 1.73 11.16 35.39
N SER A 435 1.08 11.37 34.24
CA SER A 435 -0.10 12.23 34.14
C SER A 435 -1.25 11.72 35.01
N THR A 436 -1.48 10.41 35.04
CA THR A 436 -2.53 9.79 35.87
C THR A 436 -2.23 9.98 37.36
N ASN A 437 -0.97 9.81 37.75
CA ASN A 437 -0.55 10.07 39.12
C ASN A 437 -0.75 11.55 39.53
N PHE A 438 -0.48 12.49 38.60
CA PHE A 438 -0.77 13.91 38.83
C PHE A 438 -2.27 14.21 39.08
N ILE A 439 -3.15 13.59 38.31
CA ILE A 439 -4.61 13.81 38.45
C ILE A 439 -5.12 13.25 39.80
N THR A 440 -4.47 12.25 40.35
CA THR A 440 -4.87 11.58 41.62
C THR A 440 -4.22 12.15 42.85
N ILE A 441 -3.41 13.22 42.75
CA ILE A 441 -2.78 13.89 43.90
C ILE A 441 -3.85 14.60 44.74
N SER A 442 -3.82 14.30 46.05
CA SER A 442 -4.58 14.98 47.07
C SER A 442 -3.63 15.49 48.18
N ASN A 443 -4.08 16.41 49.02
CA ASN A 443 -3.24 16.93 50.09
C ASN A 443 -2.69 15.83 51.06
N GLU A 444 -3.39 14.70 51.17
CA GLU A 444 -3.02 13.58 52.03
C GLU A 444 -1.93 12.67 51.44
N ASN A 445 -1.87 12.57 50.09
CA ASN A 445 -0.97 11.64 49.40
C ASN A 445 0.11 12.32 48.53
N THR A 446 0.25 13.65 48.63
CA THR A 446 1.13 14.46 47.79
C THR A 446 2.57 13.97 47.82
N LYS A 447 3.13 13.70 48.99
CA LYS A 447 4.52 13.28 49.11
C LYS A 447 4.77 11.91 48.49
N GLU A 448 3.91 10.93 48.81
CA GLU A 448 4.01 9.55 48.28
C GLU A 448 3.92 9.52 46.77
N LYS A 449 2.95 10.22 46.23
CA LYS A 449 2.74 10.31 44.76
C LYS A 449 3.87 11.06 44.05
N THR A 450 4.42 12.10 44.67
CA THR A 450 5.56 12.83 44.11
C THR A 450 6.84 11.97 44.09
N ASP A 451 7.09 11.21 45.16
CA ASP A 451 8.21 10.27 45.22
C ASP A 451 8.07 9.15 44.16
N GLU A 452 6.86 8.59 44.01
CA GLU A 452 6.56 7.59 43.00
C GLU A 452 6.78 8.12 41.54
N MET A 453 6.30 9.33 41.24
CA MET A 453 6.49 9.97 39.96
C MET A 453 7.96 10.28 39.66
N LEU A 454 8.71 10.78 40.63
CA LEU A 454 10.13 11.07 40.48
C LEU A 454 10.90 9.77 40.19
N LYS A 455 10.57 8.70 40.91
CA LYS A 455 11.11 7.36 40.67
C LYS A 455 10.80 6.86 39.25
N MET A 456 9.53 6.88 38.85
CA MET A 456 9.11 6.42 37.50
C MET A 456 9.79 7.21 36.40
N SER A 457 9.90 8.54 36.57
CA SER A 457 10.57 9.40 35.58
C SER A 457 12.07 9.09 35.50
N ALA A 458 12.74 8.92 36.63
CA ALA A 458 14.16 8.61 36.68
C ALA A 458 14.49 7.22 36.10
N GLU A 459 13.68 6.21 36.43
CA GLU A 459 13.83 4.86 35.89
C GLU A 459 13.58 4.83 34.36
N ALA A 460 12.58 5.56 33.86
CA ALA A 460 12.27 5.64 32.44
C ALA A 460 13.34 6.34 31.62
N LEU A 461 13.95 7.39 32.17
CA LEU A 461 15.03 8.16 31.55
C LEU A 461 16.41 7.60 31.83
N GLU A 462 16.49 6.49 32.58
CA GLU A 462 17.74 5.80 32.99
C GLU A 462 18.71 6.72 33.76
N PHE A 463 18.16 7.65 34.58
CA PHE A 463 18.96 8.51 35.42
C PHE A 463 19.40 7.80 36.71
N ASP A 464 20.65 8.02 37.14
CA ASP A 464 21.16 7.49 38.38
C ASP A 464 20.64 8.30 39.59
N TYR A 465 20.35 9.59 39.37
CA TYR A 465 19.86 10.51 40.40
C TYR A 465 18.76 11.40 39.82
N ALA A 466 17.74 11.70 40.62
CA ALA A 466 16.73 12.70 40.28
C ALA A 466 16.32 13.46 41.58
N TYR A 467 16.03 14.76 41.39
CA TYR A 467 15.63 15.65 42.48
C TYR A 467 14.40 16.46 42.05
N LEU A 468 13.47 16.63 42.98
CA LEU A 468 12.40 17.60 42.86
C LEU A 468 12.69 18.75 43.82
N ILE A 469 12.88 19.95 43.24
CA ILE A 469 13.28 21.13 43.99
C ILE A 469 12.23 22.21 43.78
N GLY A 470 11.71 22.79 44.86
CA GLY A 470 10.84 23.95 44.81
C GLY A 470 11.57 25.20 45.22
N PHE A 471 11.34 26.29 44.54
CA PHE A 471 11.97 27.59 44.81
C PHE A 471 11.07 28.47 45.67
N SER A 472 11.66 29.30 46.51
CA SER A 472 10.95 30.37 47.24
C SER A 472 10.40 31.43 46.28
N GLU A 473 9.41 32.22 46.69
CA GLU A 473 8.83 33.27 45.84
C GLU A 473 9.87 34.30 45.35
N ASN A 474 10.90 34.55 46.13
CA ASN A 474 11.97 35.49 45.79
C ASN A 474 13.17 34.83 45.09
N TYR A 475 13.15 33.51 44.85
CA TYR A 475 14.26 32.74 44.29
C TYR A 475 15.57 32.81 45.09
N ASP A 476 15.51 33.11 46.38
CA ASP A 476 16.69 33.18 47.26
C ASP A 476 17.08 31.79 47.83
N GLU A 477 16.09 30.96 48.04
CA GLU A 477 16.27 29.61 48.60
C GLU A 477 15.53 28.58 47.79
N ALA A 478 16.07 27.37 47.73
CA ALA A 478 15.45 26.18 47.16
C ALA A 478 15.24 25.11 48.23
N ASN A 479 14.10 24.45 48.21
CA ASN A 479 13.80 23.34 49.12
C ASN A 479 13.71 22.03 48.33
N VAL A 480 14.41 21.01 48.76
CA VAL A 480 14.41 19.67 48.15
C VAL A 480 13.19 18.91 48.66
N PHE A 481 12.18 18.68 47.80
CA PHE A 481 10.95 17.97 48.15
C PHE A 481 11.12 16.45 48.09
N SER A 482 11.75 15.94 47.03
CA SER A 482 11.92 14.51 46.81
C SER A 482 13.25 14.22 46.13
N THR A 483 13.79 13.03 46.38
CA THR A 483 15.05 12.56 45.81
C THR A 483 14.91 11.09 45.40
N TYR A 484 15.52 10.73 44.29
CA TYR A 484 15.64 9.36 43.83
C TYR A 484 17.10 9.01 43.55
N THR A 485 17.51 7.80 43.95
CA THR A 485 18.80 7.21 43.60
C THR A 485 18.66 5.75 43.24
N LYS A 486 19.34 5.33 42.19
CA LYS A 486 19.34 3.96 41.71
C LYS A 486 20.12 3.01 42.61
N ASN A 487 21.18 3.51 43.26
CA ASN A 487 22.03 2.75 44.20
C ASN A 487 21.74 3.17 45.62
N PHE A 488 21.44 2.22 46.49
CA PHE A 488 20.97 2.41 47.87
C PHE A 488 21.97 2.97 48.85
N GLU A 489 23.15 3.45 48.48
CA GLU A 489 24.04 4.16 49.41
C GLU A 489 23.55 5.61 49.59
N SER A 490 22.55 5.75 50.48
CA SER A 490 21.88 7.03 50.75
C SER A 490 22.80 8.12 51.36
N ASN A 491 24.01 7.78 51.76
CA ASN A 491 24.94 8.73 52.39
C ASN A 491 25.79 9.53 51.39
N SER A 492 25.69 9.26 50.10
CA SER A 492 26.47 9.95 49.04
C SER A 492 25.68 10.98 48.25
N LEU A 493 24.39 11.20 48.54
CA LEU A 493 23.59 12.17 47.84
C LEU A 493 23.95 13.59 48.29
N PRO A 494 24.23 14.52 47.35
CA PRO A 494 24.54 15.90 47.68
C PRO A 494 23.35 16.67 48.27
N TYR A 495 22.12 16.20 48.00
CA TYR A 495 20.87 16.83 48.44
C TYR A 495 19.94 15.79 49.06
N HIS A 496 19.36 16.08 50.22
CA HIS A 496 18.42 15.19 50.95
C HIS A 496 17.03 15.85 51.01
N PRO A 497 15.93 15.08 51.10
CA PRO A 497 14.58 15.63 51.27
C PRO A 497 14.49 16.51 52.52
N GLY A 498 13.93 17.71 52.37
CA GLY A 498 13.82 18.71 53.41
C GLY A 498 15.03 19.64 53.56
N MET A 499 16.09 19.45 52.78
CA MET A 499 17.26 20.34 52.80
C MET A 499 16.93 21.65 52.11
N LYS A 500 17.28 22.77 52.74
CA LYS A 500 17.25 24.09 52.16
C LYS A 500 18.61 24.45 51.60
N VAL A 501 18.67 24.85 50.35
CA VAL A 501 19.89 25.19 49.60
C VAL A 501 19.77 26.63 49.13
N LYS A 502 20.81 27.42 49.30
CA LYS A 502 20.84 28.77 48.72
C LYS A 502 20.96 28.65 47.22
N MET A 503 20.31 29.57 46.49
CA MET A 503 20.30 29.54 45.05
C MET A 503 21.71 29.54 44.45
N ASP A 504 22.63 30.30 45.03
CA ASP A 504 24.04 30.39 44.59
C ASP A 504 24.83 29.06 44.71
N ASP A 505 24.37 28.13 45.55
CA ASP A 505 25.00 26.82 45.79
C ASP A 505 24.44 25.74 44.84
N LEU A 506 23.41 26.05 44.05
CA LEU A 506 22.83 25.12 43.08
C LEU A 506 23.60 25.17 41.76
N PRO A 507 24.05 24.03 41.21
CA PRO A 507 24.78 23.99 39.94
C PRO A 507 23.98 24.59 38.78
N MET A 508 22.64 24.60 38.87
CA MET A 508 21.73 25.12 37.86
C MET A 508 21.48 26.62 37.95
N ALA A 509 21.84 27.30 39.02
CA ALA A 509 21.60 28.73 39.24
C ALA A 509 22.27 29.63 38.18
N LYS A 510 23.25 29.10 37.45
CA LYS A 510 23.95 29.80 36.37
C LYS A 510 23.21 29.70 35.01
N VAL A 511 22.14 28.91 34.92
CA VAL A 511 21.40 28.63 33.68
C VAL A 511 20.00 29.21 33.74
N LEU A 512 19.46 29.47 34.92
CA LEU A 512 18.20 30.17 35.17
C LEU A 512 18.46 31.67 35.35
#